data_417551981fcfa4aac98c62748a5122bb
#
_entry.id   417551981fcfa4aac98c62748a5122bb
#
_cell.length_a   1.000
_cell.length_b   1.000
_cell.length_c   1.000
_cell.angle_alpha   90.00
_cell.angle_beta   90.00
_cell.angle_gamma   90.00
#
_symmetry.space_group_name_H-M   'P 1'
#
loop_
_entity.id
_entity.type
_entity.pdbx_description
1 polymer ?
#
loop_
_entity_poly.entity_id
_entity_poly.type
_entity_poly.pdbx_seq_one_letter_code
_entity_poly.pdbx_strand_id
1 'polypeptide(L)' 'MAIIKVIEIMCNSTKSWEDAAQQAILEASKTVKNIRSIYIKEHSATIDKNNKIAEYRITASLSFEIESPQKSVSKK' A
#
# COMPACT_ATOMS: atom_id res chain seq x y z
N MET A 1 12.26 -17.63 -10.73
CA MET A 1 12.56 -16.23 -10.76
C MET A 1 11.33 -15.41 -10.42
N ALA A 2 11.48 -14.38 -9.64
CA ALA A 2 10.35 -13.55 -9.25
C ALA A 2 10.43 -12.18 -9.90
N ILE A 3 9.32 -11.68 -10.30
CA ILE A 3 9.25 -10.32 -10.81
C ILE A 3 8.46 -9.51 -9.82
N ILE A 4 9.05 -8.44 -9.35
CA ILE A 4 8.42 -7.58 -8.36
C ILE A 4 7.99 -6.29 -9.05
N LYS A 5 6.76 -5.94 -8.85
CA LYS A 5 6.23 -4.70 -9.37
C LYS A 5 5.91 -3.79 -8.21
N VAL A 6 6.07 -2.50 -8.40
CA VAL A 6 5.85 -1.53 -7.36
C VAL A 6 4.85 -0.50 -7.84
N ILE A 7 3.87 -0.18 -7.01
CA ILE A 7 2.93 0.89 -7.32
C ILE A 7 2.94 1.89 -6.18
N GLU A 8 2.71 3.13 -6.52
CA GLU A 8 2.68 4.19 -5.53
C GLU A 8 1.25 4.56 -5.24
N ILE A 9 0.92 4.70 -3.97
CA ILE A 9 -0.44 5.00 -3.56
C ILE A 9 -0.45 6.07 -2.49
N MET A 10 -1.59 6.71 -2.33
CA MET A 10 -1.83 7.65 -1.25
C MET A 10 -3.09 7.24 -0.53
N CYS A 11 -3.05 7.28 0.78
CA CYS A 11 -4.20 6.86 1.58
C CYS A 11 -4.41 7.76 2.76
N ASN A 12 -5.65 7.84 3.20
CA ASN A 12 -6.04 8.65 4.34
C ASN A 12 -6.77 7.80 5.36
N SER A 13 -6.69 8.22 6.61
CA SER A 13 -7.48 7.61 7.67
C SER A 13 -7.79 8.68 8.69
N THR A 14 -8.93 8.58 9.34
CA THR A 14 -9.25 9.48 10.43
C THR A 14 -8.74 8.92 11.75
N LYS A 15 -8.15 7.74 11.75
CA LYS A 15 -7.71 7.07 12.95
C LYS A 15 -6.20 7.18 13.20
N SER A 16 -5.41 6.84 12.22
CA SER A 16 -3.96 6.83 12.40
C SER A 16 -3.27 6.58 11.08
N TRP A 17 -1.96 6.80 11.05
CA TRP A 17 -1.16 6.46 9.86
C TRP A 17 -1.11 4.95 9.68
N GLU A 18 -1.06 4.20 10.77
CA GLU A 18 -1.05 2.75 10.66
C GLU A 18 -2.35 2.25 10.06
N ASP A 19 -3.47 2.85 10.48
CA ASP A 19 -4.76 2.47 9.94
C ASP A 19 -4.81 2.80 8.44
N ALA A 20 -4.26 3.94 8.05
CA ALA A 20 -4.22 4.31 6.64
C ALA A 20 -3.46 3.25 5.85
N ALA A 21 -2.32 2.80 6.37
CA ALA A 21 -1.52 1.78 5.70
C ALA A 21 -2.28 0.46 5.60
N GLN A 22 -2.94 0.06 6.68
CA GLN A 22 -3.67 -1.19 6.68
C GLN A 22 -4.84 -1.15 5.70
N GLN A 23 -5.54 -0.02 5.65
CA GLN A 23 -6.65 0.13 4.71
C GLN A 23 -6.15 0.09 3.28
N ALA A 24 -4.98 0.67 3.04
CA ALA A 24 -4.39 0.65 1.71
C ALA A 24 -4.11 -0.77 1.27
N ILE A 25 -3.55 -1.57 2.16
CA ILE A 25 -3.24 -2.95 1.84
C ILE A 25 -4.50 -3.74 1.57
N LEU A 26 -5.51 -3.56 2.41
CA LEU A 26 -6.76 -4.29 2.24
C LEU A 26 -7.44 -3.92 0.94
N GLU A 27 -7.45 -2.64 0.62
CA GLU A 27 -8.10 -2.21 -0.60
C GLU A 27 -7.34 -2.70 -1.83
N ALA A 28 -6.03 -2.60 -1.80
CA ALA A 28 -5.21 -3.05 -2.92
C ALA A 28 -5.33 -4.56 -3.11
N SER A 29 -5.50 -5.29 -2.03
CA SER A 29 -5.57 -6.75 -2.14
C SER A 29 -6.80 -7.24 -2.87
N LYS A 30 -7.76 -6.36 -3.10
CA LYS A 30 -8.94 -6.74 -3.85
C LYS A 30 -8.62 -6.93 -5.33
N THR A 31 -7.61 -6.24 -5.83
CA THR A 31 -7.27 -6.32 -7.24
C THR A 31 -5.84 -6.80 -7.49
N VAL A 32 -4.99 -6.76 -6.48
CA VAL A 32 -3.59 -7.12 -6.63
C VAL A 32 -3.29 -8.30 -5.74
N LYS A 33 -2.70 -9.33 -6.30
CA LYS A 33 -2.36 -10.51 -5.53
C LYS A 33 -0.88 -10.49 -5.17
N ASN A 34 -0.55 -11.22 -4.14
CA ASN A 34 0.84 -11.43 -3.74
C ASN A 34 1.54 -10.15 -3.32
N ILE A 35 0.83 -9.32 -2.54
CA ILE A 35 1.44 -8.13 -1.99
C ILE A 35 2.50 -8.57 -0.99
N ARG A 36 3.71 -8.05 -1.14
CA ARG A 36 4.85 -8.48 -0.33
C ARG A 36 5.24 -7.48 0.72
N SER A 37 5.21 -6.21 0.39
CA SER A 37 5.64 -5.21 1.36
C SER A 37 5.05 -3.86 1.05
N ILE A 38 5.09 -2.99 2.04
CA ILE A 38 4.68 -1.62 1.89
C ILE A 38 5.80 -0.74 2.44
N TYR A 39 6.16 0.26 1.69
CA TYR A 39 7.18 1.20 2.09
C TYR A 39 6.52 2.56 2.24
N ILE A 40 6.54 3.09 3.44
CA ILE A 40 5.92 4.38 3.72
C ILE A 40 6.93 5.47 3.39
N LYS A 41 6.63 6.29 2.40
CA LYS A 41 7.54 7.32 1.98
C LYS A 41 7.34 8.61 2.75
N GLU A 42 6.10 8.93 3.03
CA GLU A 42 5.78 10.17 3.71
C GLU A 42 4.60 9.99 4.61
N HIS A 43 4.64 10.68 5.74
CA HIS A 43 3.52 10.80 6.63
C HIS A 43 3.11 12.27 6.62
N SER A 44 1.82 12.53 6.55
CA SER A 44 1.35 13.90 6.65
C SER A 44 -0.01 13.88 7.30
N ALA A 45 -0.53 15.01 7.60
CA ALA A 45 -1.85 15.12 8.22
C ALA A 45 -2.48 16.43 7.80
N THR A 46 -3.78 16.43 7.73
CA THR A 46 -4.52 17.67 7.50
C THR A 46 -5.02 18.18 8.83
N ILE A 47 -5.12 19.48 8.94
CA ILE A 47 -5.49 20.14 10.17
C ILE A 47 -6.83 20.84 9.96
N ASP A 48 -7.73 20.68 10.91
CA ASP A 48 -9.04 21.33 10.78
C ASP A 48 -8.99 22.72 11.38
N LYS A 49 -10.09 23.44 11.34
CA LYS A 49 -10.14 24.80 11.80
C LYS A 49 -9.98 24.93 13.30
N ASN A 50 -10.08 23.84 14.03
CA ASN A 50 -9.88 23.85 15.47
C ASN A 50 -8.45 23.47 15.85
N ASN A 51 -7.56 23.46 14.86
CA ASN A 51 -6.15 23.12 15.06
C ASN A 51 -5.94 21.69 15.53
N LYS A 52 -6.81 20.80 15.08
CA LYS A 52 -6.67 19.41 15.39
C LYS A 52 -6.46 18.63 14.11
N ILE A 53 -5.83 17.48 14.24
CA ILE A 53 -5.60 16.64 13.07
C ILE A 53 -6.93 16.11 12.59
N ALA A 54 -7.26 16.38 11.35
CA ALA A 54 -8.50 15.91 10.74
C ALA A 54 -8.30 14.55 10.10
N GLU A 55 -7.22 14.39 9.35
CA GLU A 55 -6.95 13.14 8.68
C GLU A 55 -5.47 12.87 8.71
N TYR A 56 -5.14 11.60 8.79
CA TYR A 56 -3.77 11.12 8.68
C TYR A 56 -3.59 10.60 7.25
N ARG A 57 -2.52 11.04 6.60
CA ARG A 57 -2.25 10.67 5.23
C ARG A 57 -0.91 10.01 5.10
N ILE A 58 -0.81 9.05 4.22
CA ILE A 58 0.47 8.45 3.89
C ILE A 58 0.64 8.39 2.39
N THR A 59 1.88 8.48 1.95
CA THR A 59 2.28 8.16 0.59
C THR A 59 3.15 6.92 0.71
N ALA A 60 2.81 5.89 -0.02
CA ALA A 60 3.49 4.61 0.15
C ALA A 60 3.67 3.91 -1.18
N SER A 61 4.62 2.99 -1.18
CA SER A 61 4.83 2.11 -2.33
C SER A 61 4.51 0.70 -1.89
N LEU A 62 3.69 0.03 -2.67
CA LEU A 62 3.40 -1.38 -2.44
C LEU A 62 4.18 -2.19 -3.43
N SER A 63 4.84 -3.23 -2.96
CA SER A 63 5.50 -4.16 -3.86
C SER A 63 4.74 -5.46 -3.86
N PHE A 64 4.63 -6.05 -5.01
CA PHE A 64 3.97 -7.34 -5.13
C PHE A 64 4.65 -8.17 -6.19
N GLU A 65 4.49 -9.46 -6.05
CA GLU A 65 5.14 -10.40 -6.93
C GLU A 65 4.19 -10.79 -8.05
N ILE A 66 4.66 -10.71 -9.28
CA ILE A 66 3.87 -11.09 -10.42
C ILE A 66 4.10 -12.54 -10.70
N GLU A 67 3.01 -13.30 -10.74
CA GLU A 67 3.11 -14.67 -11.13
C GLU A 67 3.17 -14.74 -12.63
N SER A 68 4.08 -15.55 -13.13
CA SER A 68 4.27 -15.68 -14.53
C SER A 68 3.90 -17.08 -14.98
N PRO A 69 3.26 -17.26 -16.10
CA PRO A 69 2.98 -18.58 -16.61
C PRO A 69 4.25 -19.39 -16.83
N GLN A 70 5.32 -18.69 -17.23
CA GLN A 70 6.56 -19.37 -17.39
C GLN A 70 7.07 -19.91 -16.14
N LYS A 71 6.90 -19.19 -15.07
CA LYS A 71 7.35 -19.63 -13.81
C LYS A 71 6.61 -20.88 -13.41
N SER A 72 5.34 -20.94 -13.61
CA SER A 72 4.61 -22.09 -13.26
C SER A 72 5.02 -23.27 -14.08
N VAL A 73 5.31 -23.05 -15.30
CA VAL A 73 5.72 -24.12 -16.14
C VAL A 73 7.07 -24.64 -15.74
N SER A 74 7.95 -23.75 -15.43
CA SER A 74 9.30 -24.17 -15.12
C SER A 74 9.38 -24.93 -13.85
N LYS A 75 8.38 -24.88 -13.08
CA LYS A 75 8.44 -25.60 -11.91
C LYS A 75 8.30 -26.97 -12.08
N LYS A 76 8.01 -27.33 -13.08
CA LYS A 76 7.89 -28.62 -13.27
C LYS A 76 8.80 -29.33 -13.48
#